data_f8ec930bedb977acce528fcac1540378
#
_entry.id   f8ec930bedb977acce528fcac1540378
#
_cell.length_a   1.000
_cell.length_b   1.000
_cell.length_c   1.000
_cell.angle_alpha   90.00
_cell.angle_beta   90.00
_cell.angle_gamma   90.00
#
_symmetry.space_group_name_H-M   'P 1'
#
loop_
_entity.id
_entity.type
_entity.pdbx_description
1 polymer ?
#
loop_
_entity_poly.entity_id
_entity_poly.type
_entity_poly.pdbx_seq_one_letter_code
_entity_poly.pdbx_strand_id
1 'polypeptide(L)'
;SIYYAEHGNLNIPKRYTTPAGLSLGEWVIAQRRIRAGQRTGILTQQQIARLDSIGMQWSNRSDMAWDRGLEAVKKYREQFGNLLVPKKYVDDAGFALGHWIINMRRSYIDGRLSQKHIQELNELGMSWNAFDAKWEQGYGLAVEYAAENGNLNVPVSYVTLEGQKLGLWLCNQRAAYLNGKLSSDQISRLETIGMY
;
A
#
# COMPACT_ATOMS: atom_id res chain seq x y z
N SER A 1 -27.20 -8.23 22.64
CA SER A 1 -27.76 -6.87 22.47
C SER A 1 -28.87 -6.91 21.42
N ILE A 2 -29.88 -6.06 21.53
CA ILE A 2 -30.99 -5.96 20.57
C ILE A 2 -30.47 -5.77 19.17
N TYR A 3 -29.51 -4.87 18.96
CA TYR A 3 -28.91 -4.62 17.67
C TYR A 3 -28.30 -5.89 17.02
N TYR A 4 -27.58 -6.70 17.80
CA TYR A 4 -27.00 -7.96 17.29
C TYR A 4 -28.09 -8.97 16.89
N ALA A 5 -29.16 -9.06 17.66
CA ALA A 5 -30.27 -9.95 17.35
C ALA A 5 -30.99 -9.55 16.04
N GLU A 6 -31.07 -8.25 15.77
CA GLU A 6 -31.73 -7.71 14.57
C GLU A 6 -30.82 -7.75 13.31
N HIS A 7 -29.51 -7.58 13.47
CA HIS A 7 -28.59 -7.35 12.34
C HIS A 7 -27.51 -8.43 12.16
N GLY A 8 -27.41 -9.38 13.11
CA GLY A 8 -26.42 -10.46 13.07
C GLY A 8 -24.95 -10.04 13.28
N ASN A 9 -24.70 -8.76 13.55
CA ASN A 9 -23.36 -8.20 13.75
C ASN A 9 -23.39 -6.93 14.60
N LEU A 10 -22.22 -6.43 15.00
CA LEU A 10 -22.06 -5.18 15.75
C LEU A 10 -21.42 -4.06 14.93
N ASN A 11 -21.62 -4.06 13.61
CA ASN A 11 -21.21 -2.97 12.72
C ASN A 11 -22.16 -1.78 12.82
N ILE A 12 -22.25 -1.20 14.01
CA ILE A 12 -23.20 -0.16 14.35
C ILE A 12 -22.81 1.16 13.67
N PRO A 13 -23.71 1.76 12.84
CA PRO A 13 -23.46 3.06 12.23
C PRO A 13 -23.25 4.13 13.31
N LYS A 14 -22.37 5.10 13.05
CA LYS A 14 -22.05 6.19 14.00
C LYS A 14 -23.30 6.88 14.56
N ARG A 15 -24.28 7.14 13.71
CA ARG A 15 -25.50 7.88 14.05
C ARG A 15 -26.64 7.00 14.61
N TYR A 16 -26.38 5.70 14.83
CA TYR A 16 -27.42 4.82 15.34
C TYR A 16 -27.75 5.14 16.79
N THR A 17 -29.03 5.38 17.03
CA THR A 17 -29.59 5.60 18.35
C THR A 17 -30.60 4.48 18.62
N THR A 18 -30.57 3.89 19.81
CA THR A 18 -31.53 2.86 20.20
C THR A 18 -32.93 3.47 20.38
N PRO A 19 -34.00 2.65 20.34
CA PRO A 19 -35.34 3.13 20.62
C PRO A 19 -35.50 3.83 22.00
N ALA A 20 -34.63 3.51 22.97
CA ALA A 20 -34.55 4.16 24.26
C ALA A 20 -33.74 5.47 24.27
N GLY A 21 -33.35 6.01 23.11
CA GLY A 21 -32.64 7.27 23.00
C GLY A 21 -31.11 7.19 23.24
N LEU A 22 -30.52 6.00 23.40
CA LEU A 22 -29.08 5.86 23.61
C LEU A 22 -28.33 5.92 22.28
N SER A 23 -27.35 6.83 22.16
CA SER A 23 -26.47 6.96 21.00
C SER A 23 -25.45 5.81 20.97
N LEU A 24 -25.92 4.61 20.63
CA LEU A 24 -25.11 3.38 20.66
C LEU A 24 -23.94 3.42 19.69
N GLY A 25 -24.10 4.02 18.52
CA GLY A 25 -23.01 4.17 17.55
C GLY A 25 -21.85 4.99 18.09
N GLU A 26 -22.12 6.14 18.70
CA GLU A 26 -21.09 6.98 19.33
C GLU A 26 -20.45 6.28 20.54
N TRP A 27 -21.22 5.55 21.33
CA TRP A 27 -20.71 4.79 22.45
C TRP A 27 -19.71 3.71 22.00
N VAL A 28 -20.03 2.94 20.94
CA VAL A 28 -19.13 1.92 20.37
C VAL A 28 -17.83 2.56 19.86
N ILE A 29 -17.91 3.69 19.19
CA ILE A 29 -16.72 4.44 18.73
C ILE A 29 -15.88 4.89 19.92
N ALA A 30 -16.52 5.36 20.99
CA ALA A 30 -15.82 5.76 22.20
C ALA A 30 -15.06 4.58 22.84
N GLN A 31 -15.68 3.38 22.95
CA GLN A 31 -15.01 2.20 23.48
C GLN A 31 -13.80 1.79 22.64
N ARG A 32 -13.92 1.80 21.30
CA ARG A 32 -12.80 1.54 20.37
C ARG A 32 -11.63 2.50 20.60
N ARG A 33 -11.93 3.81 20.73
CA ARG A 33 -10.90 4.85 20.96
C ARG A 33 -10.24 4.72 22.33
N ILE A 34 -10.99 4.35 23.38
CA ILE A 34 -10.42 4.11 24.72
C ILE A 34 -9.45 2.92 24.66
N ARG A 35 -9.86 1.81 24.05
CA ARG A 35 -8.98 0.62 23.90
C ARG A 35 -7.74 0.92 23.08
N ALA A 36 -7.85 1.75 22.06
CA ALA A 36 -6.73 2.19 21.22
C ALA A 36 -5.85 3.29 21.85
N GLY A 37 -6.14 3.74 23.08
CA GLY A 37 -5.41 4.83 23.74
C GLY A 37 -5.63 6.22 23.12
N GLN A 38 -6.62 6.36 22.24
CA GLN A 38 -6.94 7.60 21.51
C GLN A 38 -7.96 8.49 22.24
N ARG A 39 -8.45 8.04 23.38
CA ARG A 39 -9.40 8.77 24.24
C ARG A 39 -9.14 8.44 25.69
N THR A 40 -9.29 9.43 26.57
CA THR A 40 -9.23 9.24 28.03
C THR A 40 -10.31 8.26 28.50
N GLY A 41 -9.90 7.33 29.33
CA GLY A 41 -10.73 6.26 29.88
C GLY A 41 -9.94 4.96 29.98
N ILE A 42 -10.42 4.04 30.81
CA ILE A 42 -9.84 2.71 30.98
C ILE A 42 -10.93 1.67 30.82
N LEU A 43 -10.71 0.67 30.00
CA LEU A 43 -11.53 -0.53 29.94
C LEU A 43 -10.88 -1.62 30.78
N THR A 44 -11.62 -2.15 31.75
CA THR A 44 -11.15 -3.31 32.52
C THR A 44 -11.15 -4.57 31.64
N GLN A 45 -10.33 -5.55 31.97
CA GLN A 45 -10.30 -6.84 31.28
C GLN A 45 -11.68 -7.51 31.25
N GLN A 46 -12.46 -7.39 32.34
CA GLN A 46 -13.81 -7.90 32.40
C GLN A 46 -14.76 -7.22 31.40
N GLN A 47 -14.64 -5.90 31.25
CA GLN A 47 -15.44 -5.14 30.27
C GLN A 47 -15.07 -5.53 28.84
N ILE A 48 -13.76 -5.68 28.57
CA ILE A 48 -13.26 -6.13 27.27
C ILE A 48 -13.82 -7.53 26.98
N ALA A 49 -13.66 -8.50 27.87
CA ALA A 49 -14.15 -9.87 27.70
C ALA A 49 -15.68 -9.94 27.46
N ARG A 50 -16.46 -9.10 28.16
CA ARG A 50 -17.91 -9.00 27.93
C ARG A 50 -18.26 -8.42 26.57
N LEU A 51 -17.48 -7.48 26.06
CA LEU A 51 -17.67 -6.91 24.72
C LEU A 51 -17.23 -7.91 23.65
N ASP A 52 -16.15 -8.63 23.88
CA ASP A 52 -15.67 -9.71 22.99
C ASP A 52 -16.71 -10.83 22.88
N SER A 53 -17.33 -11.24 24.00
CA SER A 53 -18.33 -12.33 24.03
C SER A 53 -19.61 -12.02 23.23
N ILE A 54 -19.90 -10.75 22.98
CA ILE A 54 -21.00 -10.32 22.10
C ILE A 54 -20.54 -9.97 20.70
N GLY A 55 -19.28 -10.33 20.32
CA GLY A 55 -18.75 -10.12 18.97
C GLY A 55 -18.34 -8.67 18.69
N MET A 56 -17.92 -7.90 19.70
CA MET A 56 -17.44 -6.53 19.51
C MET A 56 -16.21 -6.53 18.61
N GLN A 57 -16.35 -5.90 17.45
CA GLN A 57 -15.20 -5.63 16.57
C GLN A 57 -14.53 -4.33 17.04
N TRP A 58 -13.27 -4.42 17.46
CA TRP A 58 -12.51 -3.27 17.98
C TRP A 58 -11.92 -2.40 16.90
N SER A 59 -11.58 -2.97 15.74
CA SER A 59 -11.17 -2.23 14.55
C SER A 59 -12.37 -1.51 13.93
N ASN A 60 -12.18 -0.30 13.49
CA ASN A 60 -13.19 0.39 12.69
C ASN A 60 -13.12 -0.05 11.23
N ARG A 61 -14.11 0.34 10.41
CA ARG A 61 -14.12 -0.01 8.98
C ARG A 61 -12.87 0.46 8.22
N SER A 62 -12.30 1.59 8.63
CA SER A 62 -11.08 2.13 8.02
C SER A 62 -9.86 1.27 8.36
N ASP A 63 -9.72 0.83 9.62
CA ASP A 63 -8.64 -0.05 10.06
C ASP A 63 -8.72 -1.41 9.35
N MET A 64 -9.93 -1.99 9.26
CA MET A 64 -10.14 -3.24 8.52
C MET A 64 -9.82 -3.11 7.03
N ALA A 65 -10.15 -1.96 6.41
CA ALA A 65 -9.81 -1.69 5.02
C ALA A 65 -8.29 -1.51 4.84
N TRP A 66 -7.62 -0.91 5.82
CA TRP A 66 -6.16 -0.80 5.85
C TRP A 66 -5.50 -2.16 5.97
N ASP A 67 -5.89 -2.97 6.96
CA ASP A 67 -5.34 -4.31 7.20
C ASP A 67 -5.49 -5.19 5.96
N ARG A 68 -6.65 -5.14 5.29
CA ARG A 68 -6.87 -5.87 4.04
C ARG A 68 -5.95 -5.39 2.92
N GLY A 69 -5.75 -4.08 2.80
CA GLY A 69 -4.83 -3.49 1.82
C GLY A 69 -3.39 -3.93 2.08
N LEU A 70 -2.97 -3.86 3.34
CA LEU A 70 -1.63 -4.25 3.77
C LEU A 70 -1.35 -5.74 3.52
N GLU A 71 -2.33 -6.61 3.78
CA GLU A 71 -2.24 -8.05 3.50
C GLU A 71 -2.11 -8.32 2.00
N ALA A 72 -2.89 -7.63 1.17
CA ALA A 72 -2.80 -7.74 -0.28
C ALA A 72 -1.43 -7.26 -0.82
N VAL A 73 -0.87 -6.19 -0.23
CA VAL A 73 0.48 -5.70 -0.55
C VAL A 73 1.55 -6.74 -0.22
N LYS A 74 1.47 -7.38 0.96
CA LYS A 74 2.42 -8.43 1.37
C LYS A 74 2.40 -9.60 0.40
N LYS A 75 1.22 -10.13 0.07
CA LYS A 75 1.04 -11.23 -0.89
C LYS A 75 1.57 -10.87 -2.28
N TYR A 76 1.28 -9.66 -2.75
CA TYR A 76 1.79 -9.20 -4.04
C TYR A 76 3.32 -9.16 -4.05
N ARG A 77 3.95 -8.61 -2.98
CA ARG A 77 5.40 -8.56 -2.85
C ARG A 77 6.03 -9.96 -2.79
N GLU A 78 5.43 -10.89 -2.05
CA GLU A 78 5.88 -12.29 -1.99
C GLU A 78 5.84 -12.96 -3.36
N GLN A 79 4.81 -12.68 -4.14
CA GLN A 79 4.62 -13.27 -5.47
C GLN A 79 5.50 -12.63 -6.55
N PHE A 80 5.68 -11.31 -6.53
CA PHE A 80 6.33 -10.56 -7.62
C PHE A 80 7.65 -9.88 -7.23
N GLY A 81 8.08 -9.98 -5.98
CA GLY A 81 9.34 -9.40 -5.48
C GLY A 81 9.36 -7.87 -5.36
N ASN A 82 8.31 -7.17 -5.79
CA ASN A 82 8.22 -5.72 -5.82
C ASN A 82 6.79 -5.21 -5.59
N LEU A 83 6.61 -3.87 -5.54
CA LEU A 83 5.29 -3.23 -5.40
C LEU A 83 4.91 -2.38 -6.63
N LEU A 84 5.29 -2.83 -7.83
CA LEU A 84 4.91 -2.21 -9.11
C LEU A 84 3.53 -2.66 -9.56
N VAL A 85 2.56 -2.55 -8.68
CA VAL A 85 1.21 -3.05 -8.87
C VAL A 85 0.53 -2.33 -10.04
N PRO A 86 0.10 -3.05 -11.10
CA PRO A 86 -0.64 -2.45 -12.21
C PRO A 86 -1.95 -1.81 -11.72
N LYS A 87 -2.34 -0.66 -12.30
CA LYS A 87 -3.56 0.07 -11.90
C LYS A 87 -4.81 -0.82 -11.83
N LYS A 88 -4.96 -1.75 -12.77
CA LYS A 88 -6.13 -2.64 -12.89
C LYS A 88 -5.98 -3.95 -12.13
N TYR A 89 -4.89 -4.13 -11.39
CA TYR A 89 -4.65 -5.38 -10.67
C TYR A 89 -5.67 -5.58 -9.55
N VAL A 90 -6.27 -6.77 -9.55
CA VAL A 90 -7.19 -7.27 -8.53
C VAL A 90 -6.61 -8.59 -8.04
N ASP A 91 -6.53 -8.77 -6.72
CA ASP A 91 -6.06 -10.02 -6.13
C ASP A 91 -7.11 -11.15 -6.26
N ASP A 92 -6.71 -12.37 -5.90
CA ASP A 92 -7.59 -13.57 -5.96
C ASP A 92 -8.83 -13.45 -5.05
N ALA A 93 -8.79 -12.58 -4.05
CA ALA A 93 -9.90 -12.30 -3.15
C ALA A 93 -10.81 -11.16 -3.65
N GLY A 94 -10.61 -10.68 -4.89
CA GLY A 94 -11.38 -9.60 -5.50
C GLY A 94 -11.04 -8.20 -4.97
N PHE A 95 -9.90 -8.01 -4.30
CA PHE A 95 -9.49 -6.70 -3.82
C PHE A 95 -8.71 -5.93 -4.89
N ALA A 96 -9.18 -4.72 -5.22
CA ALA A 96 -8.59 -3.86 -6.24
C ALA A 96 -7.28 -3.20 -5.74
N LEU A 97 -6.20 -3.99 -5.56
CA LEU A 97 -4.94 -3.57 -5.00
C LEU A 97 -4.30 -2.42 -5.80
N GLY A 98 -4.38 -2.46 -7.14
CA GLY A 98 -3.84 -1.39 -7.98
C GLY A 98 -4.45 -0.02 -7.69
N HIS A 99 -5.77 0.06 -7.49
CA HIS A 99 -6.43 1.29 -7.09
C HIS A 99 -6.09 1.70 -5.65
N TRP A 100 -5.99 0.72 -4.74
CA TRP A 100 -5.61 0.99 -3.36
C TRP A 100 -4.21 1.63 -3.27
N ILE A 101 -3.21 1.09 -3.98
CA ILE A 101 -1.84 1.66 -4.06
C ILE A 101 -1.87 3.10 -4.59
N ILE A 102 -2.63 3.37 -5.65
CA ILE A 102 -2.77 4.74 -6.19
C ILE A 102 -3.37 5.69 -5.14
N ASN A 103 -4.38 5.24 -4.40
CA ASN A 103 -5.00 6.05 -3.35
C ASN A 103 -4.03 6.29 -2.17
N MET A 104 -3.17 5.31 -1.83
CA MET A 104 -2.14 5.48 -0.80
C MET A 104 -1.10 6.53 -1.23
N ARG A 105 -0.61 6.46 -2.47
CA ARG A 105 0.30 7.48 -3.02
C ARG A 105 -0.32 8.87 -2.99
N ARG A 106 -1.58 8.99 -3.40
CA ARG A 106 -2.29 10.28 -3.34
C ARG A 106 -2.44 10.78 -1.91
N SER A 107 -2.86 9.91 -0.98
CA SER A 107 -3.01 10.27 0.43
C SER A 107 -1.69 10.66 1.09
N TYR A 108 -0.58 10.07 0.66
CA TYR A 108 0.76 10.46 1.08
C TYR A 108 1.12 11.88 0.60
N ILE A 109 0.94 12.16 -0.69
CA ILE A 109 1.19 13.49 -1.28
C ILE A 109 0.32 14.56 -0.60
N ASP A 110 -0.94 14.24 -0.31
CA ASP A 110 -1.90 15.14 0.36
C ASP A 110 -1.64 15.26 1.88
N GLY A 111 -0.63 14.60 2.44
CA GLY A 111 -0.32 14.62 3.88
C GLY A 111 -1.37 13.98 4.77
N ARG A 112 -2.24 13.10 4.22
CA ARG A 112 -3.36 12.48 4.94
C ARG A 112 -3.05 11.12 5.55
N LEU A 113 -1.90 10.51 5.21
CA LEU A 113 -1.46 9.26 5.82
C LEU A 113 -0.80 9.50 7.18
N SER A 114 -1.10 8.64 8.16
CA SER A 114 -0.39 8.65 9.44
C SER A 114 1.05 8.17 9.28
N GLN A 115 1.96 8.64 10.14
CA GLN A 115 3.34 8.19 10.14
C GLN A 115 3.48 6.67 10.30
N LYS A 116 2.61 6.05 11.11
CA LYS A 116 2.54 4.60 11.26
C LYS A 116 2.27 3.91 9.91
N HIS A 117 1.27 4.36 9.15
CA HIS A 117 0.93 3.78 7.86
C HIS A 117 2.03 4.00 6.80
N ILE A 118 2.70 5.15 6.85
CA ILE A 118 3.85 5.44 5.98
C ILE A 118 4.98 4.46 6.28
N GLN A 119 5.31 4.24 7.56
CA GLN A 119 6.35 3.33 7.98
C GLN A 119 6.04 1.89 7.58
N GLU A 120 4.82 1.39 7.83
CA GLU A 120 4.40 0.04 7.46
C GLU A 120 4.56 -0.22 5.95
N LEU A 121 4.22 0.76 5.10
CA LEU A 121 4.38 0.63 3.66
C LEU A 121 5.84 0.77 3.21
N ASN A 122 6.64 1.62 3.86
CA ASN A 122 8.07 1.74 3.59
C ASN A 122 8.82 0.43 3.86
N GLU A 123 8.51 -0.25 4.96
CA GLU A 123 9.08 -1.55 5.32
C GLU A 123 8.76 -2.64 4.28
N LEU A 124 7.64 -2.49 3.57
CA LEU A 124 7.26 -3.33 2.45
C LEU A 124 7.86 -2.87 1.11
N GLY A 125 8.69 -1.82 1.10
CA GLY A 125 9.33 -1.32 -0.12
C GLY A 125 8.40 -0.48 -1.00
N MET A 126 7.43 0.21 -0.41
CA MET A 126 6.55 1.12 -1.15
C MET A 126 7.32 2.30 -1.72
N SER A 127 7.31 2.44 -3.04
CA SER A 127 7.71 3.69 -3.70
C SER A 127 6.50 4.63 -3.81
N TRP A 128 6.65 5.82 -3.23
CA TRP A 128 5.58 6.82 -3.21
C TRP A 128 5.40 7.55 -4.54
N ASN A 129 6.47 7.62 -5.31
CA ASN A 129 6.43 8.15 -6.67
C ASN A 129 6.33 6.98 -7.68
N ALA A 130 5.26 6.94 -8.44
CA ALA A 130 5.05 5.89 -9.44
C ALA A 130 6.07 5.94 -10.59
N PHE A 131 6.66 7.11 -10.83
CA PHE A 131 7.72 7.27 -11.83
C PHE A 131 9.03 6.64 -11.34
N ASP A 132 9.40 6.89 -10.08
CA ASP A 132 10.59 6.31 -9.47
C ASP A 132 10.48 4.78 -9.40
N ALA A 133 9.31 4.26 -9.06
CA ALA A 133 9.07 2.82 -9.04
C ALA A 133 9.31 2.16 -10.41
N LYS A 134 8.83 2.78 -11.51
CA LYS A 134 9.08 2.28 -12.87
C LYS A 134 10.54 2.43 -13.29
N TRP A 135 11.19 3.49 -12.83
CA TRP A 135 12.61 3.70 -13.11
C TRP A 135 13.44 2.64 -12.41
N GLU A 136 13.18 2.33 -11.14
CA GLU A 136 13.84 1.27 -10.36
C GLU A 136 13.70 -0.10 -11.04
N GLN A 137 12.53 -0.43 -11.54
CA GLN A 137 12.34 -1.67 -12.29
C GLN A 137 13.21 -1.73 -13.53
N GLY A 138 13.21 -0.67 -14.34
CA GLY A 138 14.04 -0.61 -15.54
C GLY A 138 15.54 -0.68 -15.21
N TYR A 139 15.95 -0.01 -14.13
CA TYR A 139 17.32 -0.04 -13.65
C TYR A 139 17.73 -1.45 -13.17
N GLY A 140 16.89 -2.14 -12.40
CA GLY A 140 17.14 -3.52 -11.99
C GLY A 140 17.39 -4.45 -13.18
N LEU A 141 16.54 -4.38 -14.20
CA LEU A 141 16.72 -5.16 -15.43
C LEU A 141 18.00 -4.79 -16.20
N ALA A 142 18.38 -3.52 -16.18
CA ALA A 142 19.63 -3.08 -16.81
C ALA A 142 20.85 -3.61 -16.05
N VAL A 143 20.80 -3.66 -14.72
CA VAL A 143 21.84 -4.28 -13.87
C VAL A 143 21.99 -5.77 -14.18
N GLU A 144 20.89 -6.52 -14.23
CA GLU A 144 20.88 -7.95 -14.57
C GLU A 144 21.47 -8.18 -15.96
N TYR A 145 21.01 -7.43 -16.96
CA TYR A 145 21.53 -7.55 -18.33
C TYR A 145 23.03 -7.25 -18.40
N ALA A 146 23.51 -6.18 -17.73
CA ALA A 146 24.92 -5.82 -17.69
C ALA A 146 25.77 -6.91 -17.02
N ALA A 147 25.28 -7.53 -15.97
CA ALA A 147 25.96 -8.63 -15.27
C ALA A 147 26.08 -9.87 -16.15
N GLU A 148 25.05 -10.20 -16.94
CA GLU A 148 25.03 -11.37 -17.82
C GLU A 148 25.86 -11.17 -19.10
N ASN A 149 25.82 -9.94 -19.68
CA ASN A 149 26.39 -9.67 -21.02
C ASN A 149 27.68 -8.83 -20.98
N GLY A 150 28.08 -8.32 -19.82
CA GLY A 150 29.27 -7.48 -19.64
C GLY A 150 29.16 -6.07 -20.21
N ASN A 151 28.00 -5.67 -20.73
CA ASN A 151 27.77 -4.35 -21.33
C ASN A 151 26.24 -4.04 -21.40
N LEU A 152 25.91 -2.78 -21.75
CA LEU A 152 24.54 -2.32 -22.00
C LEU A 152 24.26 -2.00 -23.48
N ASN A 153 24.85 -2.74 -24.41
CA ASN A 153 24.56 -2.63 -25.84
C ASN A 153 23.26 -3.35 -26.21
N VAL A 154 22.17 -2.93 -25.59
CA VAL A 154 20.84 -3.53 -25.74
C VAL A 154 20.15 -2.98 -26.99
N PRO A 155 19.73 -3.81 -27.96
CA PRO A 155 18.92 -3.36 -29.08
C PRO A 155 17.62 -2.70 -28.61
N VAL A 156 17.15 -1.63 -29.27
CA VAL A 156 15.91 -0.91 -28.88
C VAL A 156 14.71 -1.83 -28.86
N SER A 157 14.68 -2.85 -29.73
CA SER A 157 13.61 -3.86 -29.82
C SER A 157 13.68 -4.95 -28.74
N TYR A 158 14.74 -4.97 -27.91
CA TYR A 158 14.94 -6.03 -26.94
C TYR A 158 13.84 -6.02 -25.87
N VAL A 159 13.26 -7.20 -25.66
CA VAL A 159 12.25 -7.46 -24.65
C VAL A 159 12.72 -8.63 -23.79
N THR A 160 12.64 -8.50 -22.48
CA THR A 160 12.97 -9.57 -21.54
C THR A 160 11.99 -10.76 -21.67
N LEU A 161 12.33 -11.91 -21.09
CA LEU A 161 11.46 -13.09 -21.06
C LEU A 161 10.09 -12.79 -20.43
N GLU A 162 10.04 -11.84 -19.52
CA GLU A 162 8.81 -11.38 -18.83
C GLU A 162 8.04 -10.30 -19.62
N GLY A 163 8.44 -10.02 -20.85
CA GLY A 163 7.76 -9.07 -21.72
C GLY A 163 8.10 -7.59 -21.48
N GLN A 164 9.17 -7.27 -20.75
CA GLN A 164 9.56 -5.90 -20.45
C GLN A 164 10.48 -5.33 -21.53
N LYS A 165 10.16 -4.13 -22.01
CA LYS A 165 10.86 -3.47 -23.13
C LYS A 165 12.15 -2.77 -22.66
N LEU A 166 13.18 -3.52 -22.24
CA LEU A 166 14.42 -2.99 -21.69
C LEU A 166 15.17 -2.11 -22.71
N GLY A 167 15.24 -2.51 -23.97
CA GLY A 167 15.93 -1.73 -24.99
C GLY A 167 15.33 -0.35 -25.18
N LEU A 168 14.00 -0.25 -25.22
CA LEU A 168 13.28 1.03 -25.28
C LEU A 168 13.49 1.86 -24.01
N TRP A 169 13.49 1.21 -22.83
CA TRP A 169 13.72 1.91 -21.57
C TRP A 169 15.11 2.56 -21.54
N LEU A 170 16.17 1.83 -21.92
CA LEU A 170 17.54 2.36 -22.00
C LEU A 170 17.66 3.51 -23.02
N CYS A 171 17.02 3.37 -24.19
CA CYS A 171 16.94 4.47 -25.17
C CYS A 171 16.32 5.73 -24.56
N ASN A 172 15.22 5.58 -23.81
CA ASN A 172 14.57 6.69 -23.13
C ASN A 172 15.44 7.31 -22.03
N GLN A 173 16.26 6.50 -21.31
CA GLN A 173 17.18 7.05 -20.31
C GLN A 173 18.28 7.88 -20.98
N ARG A 174 18.85 7.43 -22.10
CA ARG A 174 19.84 8.22 -22.88
C ARG A 174 19.24 9.55 -23.35
N ALA A 175 18.03 9.52 -23.86
CA ALA A 175 17.32 10.74 -24.25
C ALA A 175 17.02 11.66 -23.06
N ALA A 176 16.64 11.11 -21.91
CA ALA A 176 16.39 11.86 -20.68
C ALA A 176 17.68 12.51 -20.13
N TYR A 177 18.81 11.83 -20.21
CA TYR A 177 20.13 12.36 -19.85
C TYR A 177 20.48 13.58 -20.71
N LEU A 178 20.42 13.44 -22.04
CA LEU A 178 20.71 14.53 -23.00
C LEU A 178 19.80 15.75 -22.77
N ASN A 179 18.59 15.56 -22.29
CA ASN A 179 17.63 16.62 -22.00
C ASN A 179 17.70 17.14 -20.55
N GLY A 180 18.66 16.69 -19.73
CA GLY A 180 18.80 17.11 -18.32
C GLY A 180 17.62 16.73 -17.43
N LYS A 181 16.93 15.62 -17.74
CA LYS A 181 15.72 15.17 -17.02
C LYS A 181 15.98 14.09 -15.97
N LEU A 182 17.20 13.59 -15.88
CA LEU A 182 17.60 12.63 -14.86
C LEU A 182 18.13 13.36 -13.60
N SER A 183 17.88 12.81 -12.44
CA SER A 183 18.51 13.26 -11.20
C SER A 183 20.00 12.87 -11.17
N SER A 184 20.80 13.55 -10.35
CA SER A 184 22.21 13.21 -10.15
C SER A 184 22.40 11.78 -9.67
N ASP A 185 21.52 11.28 -8.81
CA ASP A 185 21.52 9.89 -8.34
C ASP A 185 21.27 8.92 -9.49
N GLN A 186 20.26 9.17 -10.32
CA GLN A 186 19.96 8.33 -11.49
C GLN A 186 21.14 8.29 -12.48
N ILE A 187 21.77 9.42 -12.73
CA ILE A 187 22.95 9.52 -13.60
C ILE A 187 24.07 8.65 -13.03
N SER A 188 24.46 8.87 -11.79
CA SER A 188 25.55 8.13 -11.13
C SER A 188 25.32 6.62 -11.14
N ARG A 189 24.10 6.18 -10.90
CA ARG A 189 23.73 4.76 -10.92
C ARG A 189 23.82 4.16 -12.34
N LEU A 190 23.38 4.87 -13.35
CA LEU A 190 23.47 4.43 -14.75
C LEU A 190 24.93 4.39 -15.24
N GLU A 191 25.76 5.33 -14.81
CA GLU A 191 27.21 5.32 -15.08
C GLU A 191 27.89 4.09 -14.45
N THR A 192 27.51 3.73 -13.20
CA THR A 192 28.07 2.57 -12.50
C THR A 192 27.85 1.25 -13.25
N ILE A 193 26.77 1.12 -14.01
CA ILE A 193 26.49 -0.06 -14.83
C ILE A 193 26.96 0.08 -16.31
N GLY A 194 27.72 1.13 -16.60
CA GLY A 194 28.37 1.31 -17.90
C GLY A 194 27.46 1.82 -19.02
N MET A 195 26.48 2.66 -18.68
CA MET A 195 25.53 3.15 -19.68
C MET A 195 26.11 4.28 -20.56
N TYR A 196 27.12 5.02 -20.11
CA TYR A 196 27.76 6.16 -20.78
C TYR A 196 29.26 5.90 -20.96
#